data_1da8a14e9fadd420dbcf3cc2c7039bb5
#
_entry.id   1da8a14e9fadd420dbcf3cc2c7039bb5
#
_cell.length_a   1.000
_cell.length_b   1.000
_cell.length_c   1.000
_cell.angle_alpha   90.00
_cell.angle_beta   90.00
_cell.angle_gamma   90.00
#
_symmetry.space_group_name_H-M   'P 1'
#
loop_
_entity.id
_entity.type
_entity.pdbx_description
1 polymer ?
#
loop_
_entity_poly.entity_id
_entity_poly.type
_entity_poly.pdbx_seq_one_letter_code
_entity_poly.pdbx_strand_id
1 'polypeptide(L)'
;MAARGLGKGLDSLIPNALGETKTKKETAAKSKTETTEGEEPQTLVKITKVEPNREQPRKNFDEDALQELADSIKQFGLLQPILVQDRKDYYEIIAGERRWRAAKLAGLKEVPVIIRNYTEQEIVEISLIENIQREDLNPVEEAMAYKRLIDEFHLKQDEIAERVGKSRTAVTNAMRLLKLSEKVQQMLIDEMITAGHARAILSIADKEKQESIAMKVFDEKLSVRETEALVKRMLEPPKTAKKSKFSSAEDAIYESLEEKMKSI
;
A
#
# COMPACT_ATOMS: atom_id res chain seq x y z
N MET A 1 0.92 -48.54 -37.50
CA MET A 1 0.31 -47.44 -36.71
C MET A 1 1.43 -46.67 -36.04
N ALA A 2 1.63 -45.42 -36.44
CA ALA A 2 2.82 -44.66 -36.11
C ALA A 2 2.61 -43.89 -34.77
N ALA A 3 3.56 -44.08 -33.85
CA ALA A 3 3.64 -43.31 -32.62
C ALA A 3 4.25 -41.94 -32.92
N ARG A 4 3.52 -40.86 -32.61
CA ARG A 4 4.00 -39.49 -32.71
C ARG A 4 4.81 -39.14 -31.46
N GLY A 5 6.13 -38.91 -31.64
CA GLY A 5 7.04 -38.41 -30.62
C GLY A 5 6.82 -36.93 -30.34
N LEU A 6 6.59 -36.63 -29.06
CA LEU A 6 6.75 -35.31 -28.47
C LEU A 6 8.23 -35.14 -28.08
N GLY A 7 8.92 -34.12 -28.58
CA GLY A 7 10.27 -33.85 -28.10
C GLY A 7 11.13 -33.01 -29.03
N LYS A 8 10.75 -31.73 -29.30
CA LYS A 8 11.68 -30.72 -29.84
C LYS A 8 11.31 -29.39 -29.22
N GLY A 9 11.90 -29.09 -28.07
CA GLY A 9 11.67 -27.82 -27.42
C GLY A 9 12.52 -27.53 -26.17
N LEU A 10 13.36 -28.47 -25.76
CA LEU A 10 14.15 -28.29 -24.52
C LEU A 10 15.65 -28.06 -24.75
N ASP A 11 16.16 -28.25 -25.98
CA ASP A 11 17.60 -28.12 -26.26
C ASP A 11 18.11 -26.67 -26.44
N SER A 12 17.25 -25.69 -26.42
CA SER A 12 17.64 -24.28 -26.59
C SER A 12 17.88 -23.51 -25.28
N LEU A 13 17.83 -24.18 -24.12
CA LEU A 13 17.95 -23.51 -22.80
C LEU A 13 19.21 -23.91 -22.00
N ILE A 14 20.13 -24.70 -22.60
CA ILE A 14 21.39 -25.03 -21.92
C ILE A 14 22.56 -24.52 -22.77
N PRO A 15 23.31 -23.49 -22.30
CA PRO A 15 24.57 -23.14 -22.95
C PRO A 15 25.61 -24.19 -22.64
N ASN A 16 26.17 -24.77 -23.70
CA ASN A 16 27.27 -25.74 -23.69
C ASN A 16 28.51 -25.13 -23.01
N ALA A 17 28.91 -25.70 -21.91
CA ALA A 17 30.20 -25.46 -21.27
C ALA A 17 31.00 -26.77 -21.17
N LEU A 18 31.70 -27.12 -22.22
CA LEU A 18 32.83 -28.07 -22.13
C LEU A 18 33.73 -27.86 -23.37
N GLY A 19 34.95 -27.36 -23.14
CA GLY A 19 35.95 -27.18 -24.20
C GLY A 19 37.25 -26.54 -23.72
N GLU A 20 38.08 -27.38 -23.11
CA GLU A 20 39.56 -27.42 -23.21
C GLU A 20 40.45 -26.31 -22.61
N THR A 21 41.22 -26.78 -21.65
CA THR A 21 42.45 -26.26 -21.05
C THR A 21 43.52 -25.80 -22.04
N LYS A 22 44.07 -24.60 -21.79
CA LYS A 22 45.50 -24.31 -21.98
C LYS A 22 46.00 -23.25 -21.00
N THR A 23 46.99 -23.68 -20.21
CA THR A 23 47.84 -22.92 -19.31
C THR A 23 48.60 -21.79 -20.00
N LYS A 24 48.62 -20.57 -19.38
CA LYS A 24 49.83 -19.73 -19.25
C LYS A 24 49.64 -18.57 -18.24
N LYS A 25 50.47 -18.64 -17.22
CA LYS A 25 51.20 -17.62 -16.40
C LYS A 25 50.65 -16.16 -16.35
N GLU A 26 50.42 -15.80 -15.09
CA GLU A 26 50.81 -14.56 -14.39
C GLU A 26 50.81 -13.22 -15.17
N THR A 27 49.88 -12.34 -14.77
CA THR A 27 50.26 -10.98 -14.29
C THR A 27 49.06 -10.39 -13.53
N ALA A 28 49.36 -9.81 -12.36
CA ALA A 28 48.41 -9.14 -11.48
C ALA A 28 47.80 -7.91 -12.17
N ALA A 29 46.46 -7.86 -12.32
CA ALA A 29 45.72 -6.62 -12.56
C ALA A 29 44.27 -6.78 -12.13
N LYS A 30 43.91 -5.99 -11.12
CA LYS A 30 42.57 -5.47 -10.80
C LYS A 30 41.38 -6.18 -11.47
N SER A 31 40.69 -7.04 -10.69
CA SER A 31 39.39 -7.53 -11.08
C SER A 31 38.40 -6.37 -11.12
N LYS A 32 38.11 -5.90 -12.31
CA LYS A 32 36.87 -5.18 -12.60
C LYS A 32 35.77 -6.21 -12.56
N THR A 33 34.96 -6.17 -11.53
CA THR A 33 33.69 -6.88 -11.45
C THR A 33 32.78 -6.33 -12.56
N GLU A 34 32.39 -7.15 -13.49
CA GLU A 34 31.37 -6.84 -14.48
C GLU A 34 30.08 -6.59 -13.72
N THR A 35 29.67 -5.33 -13.70
CA THR A 35 28.40 -4.87 -13.16
C THR A 35 27.31 -5.29 -14.14
N THR A 36 26.50 -6.24 -13.75
CA THR A 36 25.16 -6.46 -14.32
C THR A 36 24.36 -5.18 -14.10
N GLU A 37 23.79 -4.65 -15.16
CA GLU A 37 22.95 -3.44 -15.14
C GLU A 37 21.80 -3.63 -14.14
N GLY A 38 21.83 -2.88 -13.03
CA GLY A 38 20.76 -2.84 -12.01
C GLY A 38 21.18 -3.08 -10.56
N GLU A 39 22.41 -3.59 -10.27
CA GLU A 39 22.85 -3.78 -8.87
C GLU A 39 23.64 -2.57 -8.39
N GLU A 40 23.11 -1.88 -7.40
CA GLU A 40 23.82 -0.80 -6.70
C GLU A 40 25.08 -1.33 -6.02
N PRO A 41 26.20 -0.59 -6.02
CA PRO A 41 27.47 -1.06 -5.44
C PRO A 41 27.29 -1.32 -3.93
N GLN A 42 27.33 -2.59 -3.54
CA GLN A 42 27.30 -3.02 -2.15
C GLN A 42 28.71 -2.91 -1.56
N THR A 43 28.82 -2.35 -0.37
CA THR A 43 30.07 -2.22 0.36
C THR A 43 29.98 -3.00 1.68
N LEU A 44 30.98 -3.84 1.99
CA LEU A 44 31.08 -4.50 3.29
C LEU A 44 31.63 -3.53 4.32
N VAL A 45 30.87 -3.31 5.39
CA VAL A 45 31.21 -2.39 6.48
C VAL A 45 31.18 -3.13 7.81
N LYS A 46 32.09 -2.81 8.70
CA LYS A 46 32.12 -3.36 10.07
C LYS A 46 30.81 -2.97 10.78
N ILE A 47 30.11 -3.97 11.36
CA ILE A 47 28.82 -3.75 12.04
C ILE A 47 28.91 -2.77 13.21
N THR A 48 30.12 -2.64 13.81
CA THR A 48 30.38 -1.70 14.89
C THR A 48 30.41 -0.23 14.44
N LYS A 49 30.56 0.02 13.14
CA LYS A 49 30.48 1.37 12.55
C LYS A 49 29.07 1.75 12.08
N VAL A 50 28.13 0.83 12.18
CA VAL A 50 26.74 1.06 11.76
C VAL A 50 25.90 1.31 13.01
N GLU A 51 25.25 2.48 13.06
CA GLU A 51 24.42 2.91 14.19
C GLU A 51 22.97 3.15 13.76
N PRO A 52 21.98 2.83 14.61
CA PRO A 52 20.59 3.11 14.33
C PRO A 52 20.32 4.61 14.41
N ASN A 53 19.39 5.10 13.61
CA ASN A 53 18.89 6.45 13.70
C ASN A 53 18.11 6.64 15.02
N ARG A 54 18.43 7.65 15.81
CA ARG A 54 17.83 7.94 17.13
C ARG A 54 16.37 8.42 17.03
N GLU A 55 15.97 8.90 15.88
CA GLU A 55 14.62 9.44 15.63
C GLU A 55 13.64 8.38 15.08
N GLN A 56 14.04 7.12 14.95
CA GLN A 56 13.17 6.06 14.43
C GLN A 56 11.98 5.79 15.37
N PRO A 57 10.75 5.79 14.85
CA PRO A 57 9.53 5.67 15.65
C PRO A 57 9.31 4.27 16.23
N ARG A 58 9.93 3.22 15.65
CA ARG A 58 9.71 1.84 16.07
C ARG A 58 10.62 1.45 17.24
N LYS A 59 10.04 1.44 18.44
CA LYS A 59 10.74 1.04 19.68
C LYS A 59 10.52 -0.41 20.08
N ASN A 60 9.40 -1.01 19.67
CA ASN A 60 9.04 -2.39 20.02
C ASN A 60 9.33 -3.32 18.85
N PHE A 61 10.20 -4.29 19.08
CA PHE A 61 10.51 -5.38 18.17
C PHE A 61 10.09 -6.68 18.85
N ASP A 62 9.40 -7.53 18.11
CA ASP A 62 9.11 -8.90 18.52
C ASP A 62 10.45 -9.65 18.60
N GLU A 63 10.80 -10.11 19.82
CA GLU A 63 12.07 -10.77 20.11
C GLU A 63 12.15 -12.13 19.41
N ASP A 64 11.05 -12.89 19.36
CA ASP A 64 11.00 -14.19 18.72
C ASP A 64 11.21 -14.08 17.21
N ALA A 65 10.51 -13.16 16.57
CA ALA A 65 10.69 -12.89 15.14
C ALA A 65 12.07 -12.30 14.79
N LEU A 66 12.75 -11.64 15.75
CA LEU A 66 14.10 -11.15 15.59
C LEU A 66 15.11 -12.30 15.70
N GLN A 67 14.88 -13.26 16.60
CA GLN A 67 15.73 -14.43 16.78
C GLN A 67 15.66 -15.37 15.56
N GLU A 68 14.46 -15.62 15.01
CA GLU A 68 14.29 -16.40 13.76
C GLU A 68 15.09 -15.76 12.60
N LEU A 69 15.03 -14.44 12.49
CA LEU A 69 15.79 -13.73 11.47
C LEU A 69 17.31 -13.83 11.72
N ALA A 70 17.75 -13.79 12.98
CA ALA A 70 19.17 -13.94 13.33
C ALA A 70 19.69 -15.34 12.99
N ASP A 71 18.91 -16.37 13.23
CA ASP A 71 19.27 -17.76 12.89
C ASP A 71 19.34 -17.97 11.36
N SER A 72 18.42 -17.38 10.61
CA SER A 72 18.48 -17.35 9.16
C SER A 72 19.74 -16.64 8.64
N ILE A 73 20.06 -15.47 9.19
CA ILE A 73 21.25 -14.69 8.83
C ILE A 73 22.53 -15.45 9.18
N LYS A 74 22.53 -16.22 10.26
CA LYS A 74 23.69 -17.06 10.66
C LYS A 74 23.95 -18.19 9.65
N GLN A 75 22.89 -18.73 9.03
CA GLN A 75 23.01 -19.81 8.05
C GLN A 75 23.37 -19.31 6.65
N PHE A 76 22.72 -18.24 6.20
CA PHE A 76 22.77 -17.80 4.79
C PHE A 76 23.51 -16.47 4.61
N GLY A 77 23.90 -15.82 5.70
CA GLY A 77 24.40 -14.44 5.65
C GLY A 77 23.28 -13.42 5.46
N LEU A 78 23.66 -12.14 5.42
CA LEU A 78 22.73 -11.04 5.15
C LEU A 78 22.60 -10.84 3.64
N LEU A 79 21.53 -11.41 3.04
CA LEU A 79 21.31 -11.37 1.58
C LEU A 79 20.88 -9.98 1.09
N GLN A 80 20.07 -9.28 1.88
CA GLN A 80 19.63 -7.92 1.55
C GLN A 80 20.47 -6.89 2.29
N PRO A 81 21.12 -5.95 1.57
CA PRO A 81 21.96 -4.94 2.19
C PRO A 81 21.16 -3.98 3.07
N ILE A 82 21.84 -3.36 4.02
CA ILE A 82 21.29 -2.30 4.87
C ILE A 82 21.55 -0.96 4.18
N LEU A 83 20.53 -0.10 4.09
CA LEU A 83 20.67 1.24 3.54
C LEU A 83 21.19 2.17 4.62
N VAL A 84 22.32 2.82 4.36
CA VAL A 84 22.99 3.68 5.33
C VAL A 84 23.41 5.01 4.72
N GLN A 85 23.51 6.02 5.56
CA GLN A 85 24.13 7.31 5.24
C GLN A 85 25.51 7.42 5.86
N ASP A 86 26.46 7.99 5.12
CA ASP A 86 27.80 8.29 5.64
C ASP A 86 27.76 9.56 6.49
N ARG A 87 28.14 9.44 7.79
CA ARG A 87 28.27 10.54 8.76
C ARG A 87 29.74 10.83 9.10
N LYS A 88 30.68 10.48 8.21
CA LYS A 88 32.15 10.60 8.36
C LYS A 88 32.74 9.60 9.34
N ASP A 89 32.28 9.56 10.59
CA ASP A 89 32.83 8.70 11.64
C ASP A 89 32.06 7.36 11.75
N TYR A 90 30.79 7.34 11.37
CA TYR A 90 29.92 6.17 11.44
C TYR A 90 28.91 6.19 10.28
N TYR A 91 28.24 5.08 10.08
CA TYR A 91 27.16 4.90 9.11
C TYR A 91 25.83 4.87 9.84
N GLU A 92 24.94 5.80 9.54
CA GLU A 92 23.61 5.88 10.13
C GLU A 92 22.61 5.06 9.30
N ILE A 93 21.83 4.19 9.95
CA ILE A 93 20.82 3.36 9.29
C ILE A 93 19.66 4.22 8.86
N ILE A 94 19.36 4.20 7.55
CA ILE A 94 18.15 4.79 6.96
C ILE A 94 17.05 3.76 6.93
N ALA A 95 17.33 2.54 6.41
CA ALA A 95 16.38 1.43 6.35
C ALA A 95 17.09 0.08 6.61
N GLY A 96 16.37 -0.85 7.25
CA GLY A 96 16.88 -2.19 7.54
C GLY A 96 17.33 -2.40 8.99
N GLU A 97 16.79 -1.67 9.97
CA GLU A 97 17.19 -1.79 11.39
C GLU A 97 16.97 -3.20 11.95
N ARG A 98 15.86 -3.89 11.60
CA ARG A 98 15.65 -5.29 12.02
C ARG A 98 16.77 -6.20 11.53
N ARG A 99 17.21 -6.03 10.28
CA ARG A 99 18.31 -6.80 9.68
C ARG A 99 19.63 -6.53 10.40
N TRP A 100 19.91 -5.27 10.73
CA TRP A 100 21.10 -4.91 11.50
C TRP A 100 21.09 -5.52 12.92
N ARG A 101 19.96 -5.45 13.63
CA ARG A 101 19.82 -6.05 14.96
C ARG A 101 20.00 -7.58 14.91
N ALA A 102 19.35 -8.23 13.96
CA ALA A 102 19.48 -9.67 13.76
C ALA A 102 20.91 -10.08 13.35
N ALA A 103 21.59 -9.30 12.49
CA ALA A 103 22.99 -9.53 12.13
C ALA A 103 23.93 -9.38 13.34
N LYS A 104 23.65 -8.45 14.24
CA LYS A 104 24.38 -8.26 15.51
C LYS A 104 24.16 -9.47 16.44
N LEU A 105 22.92 -9.96 16.57
CA LEU A 105 22.61 -11.19 17.34
C LEU A 105 23.24 -12.44 16.72
N ALA A 106 23.29 -12.53 15.39
CA ALA A 106 23.98 -13.61 14.67
C ALA A 106 25.51 -13.57 14.80
N GLY A 107 26.07 -12.48 15.35
CA GLY A 107 27.52 -12.33 15.57
C GLY A 107 28.32 -11.98 14.32
N LEU A 108 27.69 -11.41 13.28
CA LEU A 108 28.40 -10.96 12.08
C LEU A 108 29.35 -9.81 12.42
N LYS A 109 30.57 -9.85 11.88
CA LYS A 109 31.55 -8.77 12.03
C LYS A 109 31.38 -7.68 10.98
N GLU A 110 30.92 -8.05 9.79
CA GLU A 110 30.72 -7.16 8.65
C GLU A 110 29.36 -7.41 8.04
N VAL A 111 28.75 -6.36 7.53
CA VAL A 111 27.43 -6.40 6.89
C VAL A 111 27.47 -5.68 5.54
N PRO A 112 26.78 -6.19 4.52
CA PRO A 112 26.64 -5.50 3.25
C PRO A 112 25.74 -4.27 3.45
N VAL A 113 26.22 -3.12 3.00
CA VAL A 113 25.51 -1.85 3.05
C VAL A 113 25.49 -1.18 1.68
N ILE A 114 24.43 -0.42 1.41
CA ILE A 114 24.37 0.55 0.34
C ILE A 114 24.52 1.93 0.97
N ILE A 115 25.57 2.65 0.58
CA ILE A 115 25.85 3.98 1.10
C ILE A 115 25.20 5.01 0.20
N ARG A 116 24.29 5.81 0.76
CA ARG A 116 23.64 6.93 0.07
C ARG A 116 23.75 8.20 0.91
N ASN A 117 24.05 9.30 0.25
CA ASN A 117 24.07 10.61 0.89
C ASN A 117 22.74 11.29 0.59
N TYR A 118 21.77 11.08 1.48
CA TYR A 118 20.46 11.74 1.41
C TYR A 118 20.45 12.99 2.30
N THR A 119 19.65 13.96 1.91
CA THR A 119 19.28 15.07 2.79
C THR A 119 18.38 14.53 3.91
N GLU A 120 18.30 15.24 5.04
CA GLU A 120 17.40 14.86 6.14
C GLU A 120 15.95 14.70 5.66
N GLN A 121 15.53 15.54 4.73
CA GLN A 121 14.20 15.49 4.13
C GLN A 121 13.99 14.19 3.32
N GLU A 122 14.95 13.80 2.50
CA GLU A 122 14.87 12.54 1.72
C GLU A 122 14.88 11.31 2.63
N ILE A 123 15.60 11.34 3.76
CA ILE A 123 15.59 10.25 4.74
C ILE A 123 14.21 10.06 5.34
N VAL A 124 13.56 11.15 5.76
CA VAL A 124 12.20 11.10 6.31
C VAL A 124 11.20 10.61 5.25
N GLU A 125 11.35 11.06 4.00
CA GLU A 125 10.53 10.61 2.87
C GLU A 125 10.66 9.09 2.64
N ILE A 126 11.90 8.58 2.55
CA ILE A 126 12.17 7.15 2.35
C ILE A 126 11.61 6.32 3.50
N SER A 127 11.81 6.77 4.74
CA SER A 127 11.28 6.10 5.93
C SER A 127 9.75 6.06 5.94
N LEU A 128 9.09 7.13 5.48
CA LEU A 128 7.63 7.20 5.38
C LEU A 128 7.12 6.26 4.30
N ILE A 129 7.78 6.19 3.14
CA ILE A 129 7.42 5.28 2.04
C ILE A 129 7.60 3.82 2.48
N GLU A 130 8.73 3.48 3.16
CA GLU A 130 8.95 2.13 3.69
C GLU A 130 7.85 1.74 4.68
N ASN A 131 7.46 2.65 5.56
CA ASN A 131 6.39 2.40 6.52
C ASN A 131 5.03 2.18 5.83
N ILE A 132 4.73 2.90 4.73
CA ILE A 132 3.49 2.71 3.95
C ILE A 132 3.45 1.32 3.26
N GLN A 133 4.59 0.75 2.90
CA GLN A 133 4.67 -0.57 2.26
C GLN A 133 4.44 -1.74 3.23
N ARG A 134 4.22 -1.46 4.52
CA ARG A 134 3.89 -2.51 5.50
C ARG A 134 2.47 -3.04 5.28
N GLU A 135 2.29 -4.33 5.49
CA GLU A 135 1.00 -5.01 5.31
C GLU A 135 -0.01 -4.73 6.44
N ASP A 136 0.45 -4.20 7.56
CA ASP A 136 -0.32 -4.02 8.80
C ASP A 136 -0.88 -2.59 9.01
N LEU A 137 -0.81 -1.70 8.01
CA LEU A 137 -1.41 -0.37 8.11
C LEU A 137 -2.93 -0.39 7.95
N ASN A 138 -3.62 0.33 8.82
CA ASN A 138 -5.04 0.57 8.59
C ASN A 138 -5.28 1.61 7.46
N PRO A 139 -6.47 1.59 6.82
CA PRO A 139 -6.75 2.47 5.68
C PRO A 139 -6.68 3.97 5.98
N VAL A 140 -6.90 4.38 7.23
CA VAL A 140 -6.84 5.80 7.65
C VAL A 140 -5.38 6.22 7.86
N GLU A 141 -4.56 5.36 8.48
CA GLU A 141 -3.11 5.60 8.62
C GLU A 141 -2.44 5.70 7.25
N GLU A 142 -2.78 4.79 6.33
CA GLU A 142 -2.29 4.83 4.95
C GLU A 142 -2.65 6.17 4.27
N ALA A 143 -3.90 6.62 4.43
CA ALA A 143 -4.37 7.88 3.88
C ALA A 143 -3.66 9.10 4.49
N MET A 144 -3.39 9.08 5.81
CA MET A 144 -2.64 10.12 6.51
C MET A 144 -1.18 10.19 6.03
N ALA A 145 -0.54 9.03 5.82
CA ALA A 145 0.81 8.97 5.31
C ALA A 145 0.92 9.53 3.88
N TYR A 146 -0.05 9.23 3.00
CA TYR A 146 -0.11 9.85 1.67
C TYR A 146 -0.30 11.37 1.74
N LYS A 147 -1.19 11.83 2.63
CA LYS A 147 -1.39 13.27 2.84
C LYS A 147 -0.10 13.93 3.28
N ARG A 148 0.63 13.32 4.20
CA ARG A 148 1.91 13.81 4.68
C ARG A 148 2.96 13.92 3.56
N LEU A 149 3.03 12.92 2.66
CA LEU A 149 3.91 12.96 1.49
C LEU A 149 3.59 14.14 0.56
N ILE A 150 2.32 14.51 0.42
CA ILE A 150 1.93 15.68 -0.39
C ILE A 150 2.25 16.97 0.33
N ASP A 151 1.87 17.09 1.60
CA ASP A 151 1.94 18.35 2.34
C ASP A 151 3.39 18.76 2.70
N GLU A 152 4.23 17.77 3.10
CA GLU A 152 5.61 18.02 3.55
C GLU A 152 6.63 17.89 2.41
N PHE A 153 6.43 16.95 1.48
CA PHE A 153 7.39 16.66 0.42
C PHE A 153 6.95 17.12 -0.97
N HIS A 154 5.75 17.73 -1.07
CA HIS A 154 5.19 18.27 -2.31
C HIS A 154 5.10 17.27 -3.47
N LEU A 155 5.02 15.98 -3.15
CA LEU A 155 4.90 14.92 -4.14
C LEU A 155 3.52 14.91 -4.79
N LYS A 156 3.46 14.63 -6.08
CA LYS A 156 2.20 14.40 -6.80
C LYS A 156 1.67 13.00 -6.50
N GLN A 157 0.34 12.83 -6.61
CA GLN A 157 -0.29 11.53 -6.39
C GLN A 157 0.24 10.42 -7.33
N ASP A 158 0.67 10.78 -8.53
CA ASP A 158 1.26 9.83 -9.48
C ASP A 158 2.64 9.36 -9.00
N GLU A 159 3.47 10.28 -8.49
CA GLU A 159 4.80 9.98 -7.95
C GLU A 159 4.70 9.12 -6.69
N ILE A 160 3.73 9.40 -5.81
CA ILE A 160 3.46 8.58 -4.64
C ILE A 160 3.05 7.17 -5.06
N ALA A 161 2.11 7.05 -6.02
CA ALA A 161 1.62 5.76 -6.51
C ALA A 161 2.76 4.90 -7.06
N GLU A 162 3.66 5.47 -7.86
CA GLU A 162 4.84 4.79 -8.40
C GLU A 162 5.78 4.30 -7.28
N ARG A 163 6.11 5.18 -6.31
CA ARG A 163 7.04 4.86 -5.21
C ARG A 163 6.52 3.80 -4.24
N VAL A 164 5.20 3.78 -4.00
CA VAL A 164 4.58 2.79 -3.10
C VAL A 164 4.11 1.52 -3.83
N GLY A 165 4.26 1.45 -5.16
CA GLY A 165 3.84 0.30 -5.97
C GLY A 165 2.32 0.12 -6.06
N LYS A 166 1.54 1.22 -5.94
CA LYS A 166 0.07 1.21 -6.02
C LYS A 166 -0.43 2.03 -7.21
N SER A 167 -1.69 1.86 -7.60
CA SER A 167 -2.27 2.71 -8.63
C SER A 167 -2.59 4.10 -8.09
N ARG A 168 -2.51 5.14 -8.95
CA ARG A 168 -2.95 6.51 -8.61
C ARG A 168 -4.38 6.53 -8.07
N THR A 169 -5.26 5.68 -8.63
CA THR A 169 -6.65 5.57 -8.18
C THR A 169 -6.74 5.06 -6.75
N ALA A 170 -5.87 4.11 -6.35
CA ALA A 170 -5.80 3.61 -4.98
C ALA A 170 -5.39 4.72 -4.02
N VAL A 171 -4.32 5.46 -4.32
CA VAL A 171 -3.85 6.62 -3.52
C VAL A 171 -4.95 7.69 -3.38
N THR A 172 -5.60 8.05 -4.50
CA THR A 172 -6.70 9.04 -4.49
C THR A 172 -7.87 8.56 -3.63
N ASN A 173 -8.25 7.27 -3.73
CA ASN A 173 -9.35 6.69 -2.95
C ASN A 173 -9.03 6.64 -1.46
N ALA A 174 -7.80 6.26 -1.09
CA ALA A 174 -7.35 6.29 0.30
C ALA A 174 -7.43 7.71 0.87
N MET A 175 -6.87 8.70 0.19
CA MET A 175 -6.91 10.10 0.64
C MET A 175 -8.33 10.66 0.81
N ARG A 176 -9.28 10.20 0.01
CA ARG A 176 -10.69 10.61 0.16
C ARG A 176 -11.29 10.16 1.50
N LEU A 177 -10.80 9.07 2.11
CA LEU A 177 -11.28 8.59 3.41
C LEU A 177 -11.09 9.62 4.53
N LEU A 178 -10.08 10.50 4.43
CA LEU A 178 -9.84 11.59 5.38
C LEU A 178 -10.95 12.67 5.37
N LYS A 179 -11.84 12.66 4.38
CA LYS A 179 -13.00 13.56 4.31
C LYS A 179 -14.21 13.06 5.11
N LEU A 180 -14.20 11.81 5.57
CA LEU A 180 -15.23 11.26 6.44
C LEU A 180 -15.24 11.95 7.81
N SER A 181 -16.36 11.80 8.54
CA SER A 181 -16.40 12.23 9.94
C SER A 181 -15.42 11.40 10.78
N GLU A 182 -14.91 11.94 11.87
CA GLU A 182 -13.96 11.27 12.75
C GLU A 182 -14.51 9.94 13.28
N LYS A 183 -15.80 9.89 13.61
CA LYS A 183 -16.45 8.65 14.06
C LYS A 183 -16.45 7.57 13.00
N VAL A 184 -16.73 7.94 11.73
CA VAL A 184 -16.71 6.96 10.62
C VAL A 184 -15.30 6.51 10.32
N GLN A 185 -14.29 7.39 10.45
CA GLN A 185 -12.89 7.00 10.37
C GLN A 185 -12.51 6.02 11.49
N GLN A 186 -12.99 6.26 12.72
CA GLN A 186 -12.75 5.33 13.82
C GLN A 186 -13.41 3.97 13.58
N MET A 187 -14.65 3.93 13.10
CA MET A 187 -15.32 2.67 12.72
C MET A 187 -14.57 1.90 11.64
N LEU A 188 -13.85 2.60 10.75
CA LEU A 188 -13.01 1.99 9.74
C LEU A 188 -11.70 1.43 10.34
N ILE A 189 -11.11 2.13 11.31
CA ILE A 189 -9.93 1.66 12.08
C ILE A 189 -10.27 0.42 12.89
N ASP A 190 -11.45 0.42 13.53
CA ASP A 190 -11.96 -0.67 14.37
C ASP A 190 -12.52 -1.85 13.51
N GLU A 191 -12.35 -1.80 12.18
CA GLU A 191 -12.83 -2.81 11.22
C GLU A 191 -14.35 -3.07 11.27
N MET A 192 -15.13 -2.18 11.90
CA MET A 192 -16.60 -2.25 11.93
C MET A 192 -17.21 -2.09 10.55
N ILE A 193 -16.56 -1.31 9.68
CA ILE A 193 -16.91 -1.12 8.28
C ILE A 193 -15.67 -1.26 7.39
N THR A 194 -15.85 -1.68 6.15
CA THR A 194 -14.74 -1.80 5.19
C THR A 194 -14.51 -0.49 4.41
N ALA A 195 -13.33 -0.37 3.78
CA ALA A 195 -13.01 0.75 2.90
C ALA A 195 -14.02 0.90 1.73
N GLY A 196 -14.68 -0.20 1.32
CA GLY A 196 -15.76 -0.18 0.33
C GLY A 196 -16.99 0.57 0.84
N HIS A 197 -17.45 0.27 2.05
CA HIS A 197 -18.56 0.97 2.71
C HIS A 197 -18.23 2.45 2.92
N ALA A 198 -17.04 2.73 3.42
CA ALA A 198 -16.55 4.10 3.64
C ALA A 198 -16.57 4.94 2.35
N ARG A 199 -16.18 4.36 1.19
CA ARG A 199 -16.23 5.04 -0.11
C ARG A 199 -17.65 5.36 -0.57
N ALA A 200 -18.62 4.47 -0.31
CA ALA A 200 -20.03 4.74 -0.62
C ALA A 200 -20.56 5.90 0.24
N ILE A 201 -20.25 5.91 1.54
CA ILE A 201 -20.68 6.92 2.51
C ILE A 201 -20.09 8.30 2.18
N LEU A 202 -18.89 8.38 1.59
CA LEU A 202 -18.26 9.63 1.16
C LEU A 202 -19.10 10.49 0.19
N SER A 203 -20.08 9.90 -0.47
CA SER A 203 -20.99 10.63 -1.35
C SER A 203 -21.97 11.55 -0.59
N ILE A 204 -22.05 11.38 0.73
CA ILE A 204 -22.90 12.16 1.61
C ILE A 204 -22.10 13.34 2.15
N ALA A 205 -22.56 14.57 1.89
CA ALA A 205 -21.85 15.78 2.35
C ALA A 205 -22.01 16.02 3.86
N ASP A 206 -23.14 15.61 4.44
CA ASP A 206 -23.49 15.82 5.83
C ASP A 206 -22.85 14.76 6.73
N LYS A 207 -21.99 15.20 7.65
CA LYS A 207 -21.24 14.32 8.56
C LYS A 207 -22.13 13.55 9.53
N GLU A 208 -23.21 14.14 10.03
CA GLU A 208 -24.14 13.46 10.93
C GLU A 208 -24.86 12.31 10.21
N LYS A 209 -25.24 12.54 8.94
CA LYS A 209 -25.81 11.49 8.10
C LYS A 209 -24.80 10.40 7.76
N GLN A 210 -23.53 10.76 7.55
CA GLN A 210 -22.46 9.76 7.38
C GLN A 210 -22.40 8.81 8.58
N GLU A 211 -22.41 9.35 9.80
CA GLU A 211 -22.37 8.56 11.04
C GLU A 211 -23.60 7.66 11.18
N SER A 212 -24.78 8.22 10.99
CA SER A 212 -26.05 7.45 11.08
C SER A 212 -26.07 6.27 10.09
N ILE A 213 -25.57 6.49 8.87
CA ILE A 213 -25.51 5.44 7.85
C ILE A 213 -24.42 4.42 8.17
N ALA A 214 -23.26 4.86 8.63
CA ALA A 214 -22.20 3.95 9.02
C ALA A 214 -22.66 2.99 10.14
N MET A 215 -23.35 3.52 11.16
CA MET A 215 -23.96 2.69 12.21
C MET A 215 -24.98 1.71 11.64
N LYS A 216 -25.87 2.18 10.77
CA LYS A 216 -26.86 1.30 10.10
C LYS A 216 -26.20 0.19 9.28
N VAL A 217 -25.12 0.50 8.55
CA VAL A 217 -24.36 -0.50 7.78
C VAL A 217 -23.78 -1.56 8.71
N PHE A 218 -23.27 -1.16 9.86
CA PHE A 218 -22.74 -2.07 10.85
C PHE A 218 -23.82 -2.95 11.50
N ASP A 219 -24.92 -2.33 11.97
CA ASP A 219 -26.00 -3.01 12.69
C ASP A 219 -26.75 -4.02 11.79
N GLU A 220 -27.05 -3.63 10.55
CA GLU A 220 -27.78 -4.45 9.58
C GLU A 220 -26.84 -5.36 8.76
N LYS A 221 -25.51 -5.27 8.95
CA LYS A 221 -24.47 -6.02 8.23
C LYS A 221 -24.63 -5.92 6.71
N LEU A 222 -24.91 -4.70 6.24
CA LEU A 222 -25.12 -4.44 4.82
C LEU A 222 -23.86 -4.72 4.00
N SER A 223 -24.02 -5.26 2.81
CA SER A 223 -22.93 -5.37 1.84
C SER A 223 -22.60 -3.99 1.23
N VAL A 224 -21.42 -3.88 0.59
CA VAL A 224 -21.02 -2.63 -0.10
C VAL A 224 -22.06 -2.20 -1.13
N ARG A 225 -22.63 -3.15 -1.89
CA ARG A 225 -23.66 -2.86 -2.91
C ARG A 225 -24.96 -2.35 -2.31
N GLU A 226 -25.39 -2.90 -1.20
CA GLU A 226 -26.59 -2.44 -0.48
C GLU A 226 -26.35 -1.06 0.13
N THR A 227 -25.16 -0.80 0.65
CA THR A 227 -24.75 0.53 1.14
C THR A 227 -24.78 1.56 0.00
N GLU A 228 -24.24 1.25 -1.17
CA GLU A 228 -24.29 2.12 -2.34
C GLU A 228 -25.73 2.40 -2.77
N ALA A 229 -26.60 1.39 -2.77
CA ALA A 229 -28.02 1.54 -3.09
C ALA A 229 -28.75 2.40 -2.06
N LEU A 230 -28.43 2.24 -0.76
CA LEU A 230 -28.99 3.03 0.33
C LEU A 230 -28.60 4.50 0.18
N VAL A 231 -27.31 4.79 0.01
CA VAL A 231 -26.78 6.13 -0.19
C VAL A 231 -27.37 6.79 -1.44
N LYS A 232 -27.49 6.06 -2.54
CA LYS A 232 -28.09 6.56 -3.78
C LYS A 232 -29.55 6.95 -3.57
N ARG A 233 -30.36 6.13 -2.88
CA ARG A 233 -31.76 6.47 -2.55
C ARG A 233 -31.88 7.74 -1.71
N MET A 234 -30.92 7.99 -0.82
CA MET A 234 -30.92 9.19 0.03
C MET A 234 -30.51 10.45 -0.72
N LEU A 235 -29.66 10.31 -1.73
CA LEU A 235 -29.21 11.42 -2.57
C LEU A 235 -30.19 11.74 -3.71
N GLU A 236 -31.03 10.76 -4.13
CA GLU A 236 -32.06 11.01 -5.11
C GLU A 236 -33.11 11.93 -4.47
N PRO A 237 -33.46 13.06 -5.10
CA PRO A 237 -34.60 13.86 -4.63
C PRO A 237 -35.85 12.96 -4.61
N PRO A 238 -36.77 13.16 -3.64
CA PRO A 238 -37.99 12.37 -3.60
C PRO A 238 -38.62 12.42 -4.99
N LYS A 239 -38.72 11.26 -5.66
CA LYS A 239 -39.45 11.17 -6.92
C LYS A 239 -40.80 11.73 -6.59
N THR A 240 -41.11 12.93 -7.11
CA THR A 240 -42.46 13.46 -7.10
C THR A 240 -43.32 12.32 -7.58
N ALA A 241 -44.19 11.83 -6.69
CA ALA A 241 -45.06 10.72 -7.01
C ALA A 241 -45.65 11.04 -8.36
N LYS A 242 -45.39 10.22 -9.38
CA LYS A 242 -46.11 10.32 -10.64
C LYS A 242 -47.56 10.25 -10.20
N LYS A 243 -48.27 11.38 -10.26
CA LYS A 243 -49.74 11.41 -10.11
C LYS A 243 -50.22 10.26 -10.98
N SER A 244 -50.81 9.25 -10.36
CA SER A 244 -51.26 8.09 -11.08
C SER A 244 -52.20 8.62 -12.14
N LYS A 245 -52.06 8.18 -13.40
CA LYS A 245 -52.98 8.56 -14.48
C LYS A 245 -54.42 8.17 -14.15
N PHE A 246 -54.62 7.45 -13.04
CA PHE A 246 -55.93 7.08 -12.49
C PHE A 246 -56.67 8.25 -11.80
N SER A 247 -55.96 9.19 -11.16
CA SER A 247 -56.61 10.31 -10.48
C SER A 247 -57.31 11.27 -11.48
N SER A 248 -56.72 11.44 -12.66
CA SER A 248 -57.32 12.36 -13.66
C SER A 248 -58.59 11.82 -14.33
N ALA A 249 -58.78 10.49 -14.36
CA ALA A 249 -59.98 9.88 -14.88
C ALA A 249 -61.13 9.87 -13.84
N GLU A 250 -60.78 9.68 -12.57
CA GLU A 250 -61.75 9.78 -11.46
C GLU A 250 -62.19 11.22 -11.23
N ASP A 251 -61.30 12.20 -11.27
CA ASP A 251 -61.62 13.62 -11.15
C ASP A 251 -62.59 14.07 -12.31
N ALA A 252 -62.32 13.60 -13.54
CA ALA A 252 -63.21 13.89 -14.68
C ALA A 252 -64.61 13.23 -14.57
N ILE A 253 -64.71 12.08 -13.91
CA ILE A 253 -66.01 11.41 -13.64
C ILE A 253 -66.69 12.15 -12.52
N TYR A 254 -66.08 12.62 -11.49
CA TYR A 254 -66.62 13.43 -10.39
C TYR A 254 -67.18 14.77 -10.93
N GLU A 255 -66.39 15.49 -11.74
CA GLU A 255 -66.83 16.76 -12.37
C GLU A 255 -68.07 16.53 -13.24
N SER A 256 -68.11 15.45 -14.04
CA SER A 256 -69.29 15.16 -14.90
C SER A 256 -70.50 14.76 -14.09
N LEU A 257 -70.37 14.18 -12.91
CA LEU A 257 -71.49 13.85 -12.01
C LEU A 257 -71.97 15.12 -11.29
N GLU A 258 -71.12 16.03 -10.89
CA GLU A 258 -71.54 17.33 -10.30
C GLU A 258 -72.34 18.19 -11.29
N GLU A 259 -71.86 18.26 -12.55
CA GLU A 259 -72.61 18.99 -13.59
C GLU A 259 -74.04 18.42 -13.83
N LYS A 260 -74.13 17.10 -13.85
CA LYS A 260 -75.47 16.45 -13.99
C LYS A 260 -76.35 16.66 -12.79
N MET A 261 -75.80 16.75 -11.57
CA MET A 261 -76.62 17.03 -10.38
C MET A 261 -76.99 18.50 -10.26
N LYS A 262 -76.31 19.45 -10.87
CA LYS A 262 -76.66 20.87 -10.91
C LYS A 262 -77.72 21.21 -12.02
N SER A 263 -77.99 20.27 -12.93
CA SER A 263 -78.89 20.46 -14.03
C SER A 263 -80.31 19.84 -13.80
N ILE A 264 -80.53 19.30 -12.59
CA ILE A 264 -81.88 18.85 -12.11
C ILE A 264 -82.41 19.89 -11.09
#